data_8e096b141f0080d96139fa86426ab7e0
#
_entry.id   8e096b141f0080d96139fa86426ab7e0
#
_cell.length_a   1.000
_cell.length_b   1.000
_cell.length_c   1.000
_cell.angle_alpha   90.00
_cell.angle_beta   90.00
_cell.angle_gamma   90.00
#
_symmetry.space_group_name_H-M   'P 1'
#
loop_
_entity.id
_entity.type
_entity.pdbx_description
1 polymer ?
#
loop_
_entity_poly.entity_id
_entity_poly.type
_entity_poly.pdbx_seq_one_letter_code
_entity_poly.pdbx_strand_id
1 'polypeptide(L)'
;MSARVTFASVADAAARAAFAALGERASGRPDNDPVDGAATLALAGPADAPLARASLWIAHDMVGAPGRSGLIGHYEALEPEAGAALLRAALAELARRGALRVFGPMNGSTWRRYRLELARESGDPDVRPDGFASEPRNPVRYNDDFLAAGLRVVARYESRYEPEPAVDLHAHQRARARAESRGLRLRALDPVNFDAALAGMHTMSLGAFAGNAFYSPLPLAEFLALYAPYRERVVPELVRLATDARGRLAGYLFGFPDPLSAEGGRPTRTVCKTVAVATHARGVGLGALLLDDFRAASVAFGARGILHALMHVENPSMRMSARHHSVPFKRYALYGWTP
;
A
#
# COMPACT_ATOMS: atom_id res chain seq x y z
N MET A 1 32.24 -17.34 -1.24
CA MET A 1 31.44 -18.57 -0.92
C MET A 1 29.99 -18.22 -1.10
N SER A 2 29.20 -19.03 -1.83
CA SER A 2 27.75 -18.76 -1.99
C SER A 2 27.06 -18.89 -0.62
N ALA A 3 26.25 -17.91 -0.23
CA ALA A 3 25.51 -17.96 1.01
C ALA A 3 24.54 -19.15 0.97
N ARG A 4 24.59 -20.00 2.02
CA ARG A 4 23.65 -21.12 2.16
C ARG A 4 22.24 -20.56 2.38
N VAL A 5 21.24 -21.04 1.63
CA VAL A 5 19.85 -20.66 1.79
C VAL A 5 19.07 -21.83 2.40
N THR A 6 18.28 -21.54 3.42
CA THR A 6 17.39 -22.49 4.09
C THR A 6 15.94 -22.06 3.96
N PHE A 7 15.05 -23.02 3.83
CA PHE A 7 13.60 -22.82 3.79
C PHE A 7 12.94 -23.51 4.98
N ALA A 8 12.09 -22.82 5.70
CA ALA A 8 11.41 -23.32 6.89
C ALA A 8 9.91 -22.98 6.87
N SER A 9 9.13 -23.76 7.59
CA SER A 9 7.75 -23.42 7.86
C SER A 9 7.65 -22.27 8.84
N VAL A 10 6.62 -21.44 8.73
CA VAL A 10 6.27 -20.44 9.77
C VAL A 10 5.98 -21.07 11.12
N ALA A 11 5.59 -22.35 11.16
CA ALA A 11 5.42 -23.09 12.41
C ALA A 11 6.73 -23.37 13.14
N ASP A 12 7.89 -23.33 12.46
CA ASP A 12 9.20 -23.48 13.08
C ASP A 12 9.53 -22.23 13.92
N ALA A 13 9.54 -22.39 15.23
CA ALA A 13 9.72 -21.31 16.17
C ALA A 13 11.14 -20.70 16.08
N ALA A 14 12.18 -21.53 15.85
CA ALA A 14 13.55 -21.05 15.74
C ALA A 14 13.75 -20.24 14.45
N ALA A 15 13.26 -20.74 13.31
CA ALA A 15 13.32 -20.03 12.05
C ALA A 15 12.53 -18.71 12.10
N ARG A 16 11.36 -18.71 12.75
CA ARG A 16 10.55 -17.50 12.93
C ARG A 16 11.26 -16.45 13.80
N ALA A 17 11.90 -16.88 14.88
CA ALA A 17 12.67 -15.98 15.74
C ALA A 17 13.87 -15.38 14.98
N ALA A 18 14.64 -16.19 14.26
CA ALA A 18 15.76 -15.74 13.45
C ALA A 18 15.31 -14.77 12.33
N PHE A 19 14.16 -15.05 11.71
CA PHE A 19 13.54 -14.21 10.70
C PHE A 19 13.15 -12.84 11.27
N ALA A 20 12.50 -12.79 12.44
CA ALA A 20 12.11 -11.55 13.09
C ALA A 20 13.33 -10.73 13.51
N ALA A 21 14.31 -11.37 14.17
CA ALA A 21 15.52 -10.71 14.63
C ALA A 21 16.33 -10.07 13.49
N LEU A 22 16.39 -10.73 12.33
CA LEU A 22 17.03 -10.14 11.15
C LEU A 22 16.25 -8.93 10.66
N GLY A 23 14.92 -8.98 10.65
CA GLY A 23 14.09 -7.86 10.26
C GLY A 23 14.32 -6.62 11.11
N GLU A 24 14.38 -6.78 12.41
CA GLU A 24 14.70 -5.69 13.34
C GLU A 24 16.11 -5.13 13.11
N ARG A 25 17.11 -5.99 12.88
CA ARG A 25 18.49 -5.56 12.57
C ARG A 25 18.58 -4.79 11.27
N ALA A 26 17.85 -5.20 10.25
CA ALA A 26 17.92 -4.59 8.92
C ALA A 26 17.13 -3.27 8.82
N SER A 27 15.96 -3.19 9.47
CA SER A 27 15.06 -2.04 9.41
C SER A 27 15.19 -1.06 10.58
N GLY A 28 15.84 -1.47 11.66
CA GLY A 28 15.94 -0.71 12.92
C GLY A 28 14.60 -0.60 13.68
N ARG A 29 13.61 -1.43 13.39
CA ARG A 29 12.28 -1.41 14.01
C ARG A 29 11.59 -2.76 13.89
N PRO A 30 10.64 -3.07 14.82
CA PRO A 30 9.82 -4.27 14.73
C PRO A 30 9.05 -4.32 13.41
N ASP A 31 8.97 -5.51 12.82
CA ASP A 31 8.14 -5.76 11.65
C ASP A 31 6.71 -6.02 12.11
N ASN A 32 5.82 -5.05 11.84
CA ASN A 32 4.41 -5.14 12.22
C ASN A 32 3.52 -5.77 11.13
N ASP A 33 4.10 -6.19 10.00
CA ASP A 33 3.35 -6.84 8.94
C ASP A 33 3.44 -8.36 9.13
N PRO A 34 2.36 -9.03 9.54
CA PRO A 34 2.42 -10.42 9.98
C PRO A 34 2.78 -11.36 8.83
N VAL A 35 3.64 -12.32 9.11
CA VAL A 35 3.85 -13.49 8.25
C VAL A 35 2.78 -14.51 8.61
N ASP A 36 1.81 -14.73 7.71
CA ASP A 36 0.74 -15.69 7.93
C ASP A 36 1.19 -17.15 7.75
N GLY A 37 0.35 -18.08 8.20
CA GLY A 37 0.67 -19.51 8.20
C GLY A 37 0.85 -20.17 6.83
N ALA A 38 0.51 -19.46 5.74
CA ALA A 38 0.69 -19.95 4.36
C ALA A 38 2.10 -19.64 3.82
N ALA A 39 2.87 -18.79 4.52
CA ALA A 39 4.21 -18.41 4.09
C ALA A 39 5.24 -19.51 4.39
N THR A 40 6.26 -19.57 3.53
CA THR A 40 7.52 -20.24 3.82
C THR A 40 8.58 -19.20 4.10
N LEU A 41 9.33 -19.36 5.19
CA LEU A 41 10.45 -18.50 5.52
C LEU A 41 11.69 -18.92 4.75
N ALA A 42 12.40 -17.97 4.17
CA ALA A 42 13.68 -18.15 3.51
C ALA A 42 14.75 -17.31 4.23
N LEU A 43 15.85 -17.93 4.60
CA LEU A 43 16.98 -17.30 5.28
C LEU A 43 18.27 -17.63 4.54
N ALA A 44 19.13 -16.66 4.30
CA ALA A 44 20.44 -16.83 3.68
C ALA A 44 21.54 -16.39 4.64
N GLY A 45 22.62 -17.18 4.71
CA GLY A 45 23.76 -16.93 5.57
C GLY A 45 23.99 -18.06 6.57
N PRO A 46 24.82 -17.83 7.62
CA PRO A 46 24.99 -18.75 8.74
C PRO A 46 23.66 -19.00 9.47
N ALA A 47 23.46 -20.21 9.98
CA ALA A 47 22.20 -20.59 10.63
C ALA A 47 21.91 -19.78 11.91
N ASP A 48 22.95 -19.41 12.65
CA ASP A 48 22.92 -18.62 13.88
C ASP A 48 22.92 -17.10 13.63
N ALA A 49 23.31 -16.65 12.44
CA ALA A 49 23.42 -15.25 12.08
C ALA A 49 23.02 -15.00 10.61
N PRO A 50 21.75 -15.19 10.23
CA PRO A 50 21.33 -14.98 8.85
C PRO A 50 21.54 -13.52 8.43
N LEU A 51 21.89 -13.34 7.15
CA LEU A 51 22.23 -12.06 6.52
C LEU A 51 21.16 -11.53 5.58
N ALA A 52 20.25 -12.40 5.13
CA ALA A 52 19.08 -12.00 4.35
C ALA A 52 17.87 -12.87 4.68
N ARG A 53 16.65 -12.27 4.55
CA ARG A 53 15.38 -12.94 4.77
C ARG A 53 14.38 -12.64 3.67
N ALA A 54 13.46 -13.55 3.41
CA ALA A 54 12.24 -13.32 2.64
C ALA A 54 11.16 -14.32 3.08
N SER A 55 9.91 -13.96 2.86
CA SER A 55 8.77 -14.86 2.97
C SER A 55 8.22 -15.20 1.59
N LEU A 56 7.77 -16.43 1.38
CA LEU A 56 7.31 -16.94 0.11
C LEU A 56 5.89 -17.45 0.21
N TRP A 57 5.04 -17.10 -0.77
CA TRP A 57 3.67 -17.61 -0.90
C TRP A 57 3.41 -18.12 -2.30
N ILE A 58 2.39 -18.95 -2.42
CA ILE A 58 1.72 -19.24 -3.69
C ILE A 58 0.35 -18.56 -3.66
N ALA A 59 0.12 -17.69 -4.62
CA ALA A 59 -1.16 -17.05 -4.89
C ALA A 59 -1.78 -17.64 -6.15
N HIS A 60 -3.09 -17.55 -6.28
CA HIS A 60 -3.84 -18.04 -7.43
C HIS A 60 -4.65 -16.91 -8.06
N ASP A 61 -4.72 -16.93 -9.39
CA ASP A 61 -5.62 -16.12 -10.19
C ASP A 61 -5.66 -14.62 -9.83
N MET A 62 -4.49 -14.03 -9.58
CA MET A 62 -4.39 -12.58 -9.39
C MET A 62 -4.72 -11.87 -10.70
N VAL A 63 -5.32 -10.68 -10.61
CA VAL A 63 -5.68 -9.88 -11.79
C VAL A 63 -4.42 -9.56 -12.62
N GLY A 64 -4.49 -9.86 -13.92
CA GLY A 64 -3.35 -9.76 -14.83
C GLY A 64 -2.30 -10.86 -14.70
N ALA A 65 -2.50 -11.82 -13.77
CA ALA A 65 -1.61 -12.93 -13.53
C ALA A 65 -2.37 -14.24 -13.23
N PRO A 66 -3.11 -14.78 -14.22
CA PRO A 66 -3.90 -16.00 -14.03
C PRO A 66 -3.02 -17.20 -13.73
N GLY A 67 -3.59 -18.19 -13.01
CA GLY A 67 -2.90 -19.40 -12.57
C GLY A 67 -2.03 -19.17 -11.32
N ARG A 68 -1.05 -20.05 -11.11
CA ARG A 68 -0.20 -20.02 -9.91
C ARG A 68 0.88 -18.94 -10.03
N SER A 69 0.92 -18.05 -9.08
CA SER A 69 1.96 -17.02 -8.94
C SER A 69 2.71 -17.21 -7.63
N GLY A 70 4.03 -17.10 -7.67
CA GLY A 70 4.86 -16.99 -6.48
C GLY A 70 4.91 -15.54 -6.00
N LEU A 71 4.93 -15.33 -4.68
CA LEU A 71 5.14 -14.01 -4.10
C LEU A 71 6.36 -14.05 -3.17
N ILE A 72 7.21 -13.04 -3.28
CA ILE A 72 8.36 -12.81 -2.39
C ILE A 72 8.05 -11.56 -1.57
N GLY A 73 7.90 -11.71 -0.25
CA GLY A 73 7.66 -10.59 0.66
C GLY A 73 8.68 -10.53 1.79
N HIS A 74 8.54 -9.54 2.68
CA HIS A 74 9.42 -9.29 3.82
C HIS A 74 10.92 -9.37 3.48
N TYR A 75 11.27 -8.98 2.24
CA TYR A 75 12.64 -9.02 1.79
C TYR A 75 13.48 -7.99 2.54
N GLU A 76 14.52 -8.47 3.17
CA GLU A 76 15.58 -7.66 3.78
C GLU A 76 16.91 -8.38 3.69
N ALA A 77 17.96 -7.61 3.45
CA ALA A 77 19.32 -8.12 3.36
C ALA A 77 20.30 -7.13 4.02
N LEU A 78 21.20 -7.65 4.84
CA LEU A 78 22.31 -6.89 5.42
C LEU A 78 23.45 -6.75 4.39
N GLU A 79 23.63 -7.79 3.56
CA GLU A 79 24.66 -7.87 2.54
C GLU A 79 24.05 -8.15 1.15
N PRO A 80 24.49 -7.44 0.09
CA PRO A 80 23.96 -7.62 -1.26
C PRO A 80 24.10 -9.05 -1.79
N GLU A 81 25.22 -9.70 -1.54
CA GLU A 81 25.52 -11.06 -2.01
C GLU A 81 24.56 -12.08 -1.39
N ALA A 82 24.27 -11.95 -0.08
CA ALA A 82 23.31 -12.79 0.61
C ALA A 82 21.88 -12.52 0.09
N GLY A 83 21.53 -11.27 -0.17
CA GLY A 83 20.26 -10.86 -0.74
C GLY A 83 20.04 -11.46 -2.13
N ALA A 84 21.00 -11.31 -3.04
CA ALA A 84 20.92 -11.86 -4.38
C ALA A 84 20.88 -13.39 -4.40
N ALA A 85 21.63 -14.05 -3.51
CA ALA A 85 21.60 -15.51 -3.37
C ALA A 85 20.23 -15.97 -2.86
N LEU A 86 19.66 -15.29 -1.86
CA LEU A 86 18.33 -15.57 -1.35
C LEU A 86 17.25 -15.45 -2.43
N LEU A 87 17.27 -14.36 -3.19
CA LEU A 87 16.26 -14.13 -4.24
C LEU A 87 16.35 -15.20 -5.34
N ARG A 88 17.55 -15.56 -5.80
CA ARG A 88 17.71 -16.65 -6.79
C ARG A 88 17.20 -17.99 -6.25
N ALA A 89 17.50 -18.33 -5.00
CA ALA A 89 16.99 -19.55 -4.38
C ALA A 89 15.46 -19.51 -4.20
N ALA A 90 14.90 -18.36 -3.83
CA ALA A 90 13.47 -18.15 -3.70
C ALA A 90 12.75 -18.33 -5.05
N LEU A 91 13.28 -17.79 -6.14
CA LEU A 91 12.75 -17.98 -7.50
C LEU A 91 12.75 -19.45 -7.89
N ALA A 92 13.86 -20.16 -7.68
CA ALA A 92 13.96 -21.60 -7.97
C ALA A 92 12.95 -22.43 -7.14
N GLU A 93 12.81 -22.12 -5.85
CA GLU A 93 11.86 -22.81 -4.96
C GLU A 93 10.40 -22.56 -5.38
N LEU A 94 10.04 -21.33 -5.72
CA LEU A 94 8.70 -21.00 -6.18
C LEU A 94 8.38 -21.65 -7.53
N ALA A 95 9.34 -21.71 -8.47
CA ALA A 95 9.22 -22.43 -9.74
C ALA A 95 9.02 -23.95 -9.48
N ARG A 96 9.79 -24.56 -8.56
CA ARG A 96 9.63 -25.94 -8.15
C ARG A 96 8.24 -26.24 -7.58
N ARG A 97 7.62 -25.27 -6.91
CA ARG A 97 6.23 -25.32 -6.43
C ARG A 97 5.19 -25.08 -7.51
N GLY A 98 5.60 -24.91 -8.75
CA GLY A 98 4.73 -24.72 -9.91
C GLY A 98 4.24 -23.29 -10.11
N ALA A 99 4.96 -22.28 -9.60
CA ALA A 99 4.66 -20.90 -9.94
C ALA A 99 5.02 -20.63 -11.41
N LEU A 100 4.06 -20.12 -12.17
CA LEU A 100 4.22 -19.72 -13.58
C LEU A 100 4.89 -18.36 -13.71
N ARG A 101 4.88 -17.58 -12.66
CA ARG A 101 5.51 -16.27 -12.52
C ARG A 101 5.71 -15.93 -11.06
N VAL A 102 6.64 -15.03 -10.77
CA VAL A 102 6.92 -14.59 -9.40
C VAL A 102 6.86 -13.07 -9.34
N PHE A 103 6.29 -12.53 -8.28
CA PHE A 103 6.23 -11.09 -8.01
C PHE A 103 6.84 -10.77 -6.64
N GLY A 104 7.49 -9.60 -6.53
CA GLY A 104 8.05 -9.12 -5.28
C GLY A 104 8.61 -7.68 -5.36
N PRO A 105 8.79 -7.04 -4.17
CA PRO A 105 8.30 -7.55 -2.90
C PRO A 105 6.79 -7.41 -2.78
N MET A 106 6.16 -8.42 -2.19
CA MET A 106 4.73 -8.42 -1.89
C MET A 106 4.46 -9.37 -0.72
N ASN A 107 3.95 -8.84 0.40
CA ASN A 107 3.68 -9.59 1.62
C ASN A 107 2.33 -10.33 1.55
N GLY A 108 2.22 -11.29 0.64
CA GLY A 108 1.03 -12.12 0.45
C GLY A 108 -0.05 -11.50 -0.43
N SER A 109 -0.23 -10.17 -0.44
CA SER A 109 -1.22 -9.49 -1.28
C SER A 109 -0.93 -7.99 -1.42
N THR A 110 -1.63 -7.32 -2.36
CA THR A 110 -1.58 -5.86 -2.52
C THR A 110 -2.27 -5.07 -1.40
N TRP A 111 -2.95 -5.73 -0.47
CA TRP A 111 -3.53 -5.13 0.72
C TRP A 111 -2.50 -4.86 1.83
N ARG A 112 -1.39 -5.58 1.81
CA ARG A 112 -0.27 -5.47 2.73
C ARG A 112 0.88 -4.69 2.07
N ARG A 113 2.08 -4.69 2.69
CA ARG A 113 3.24 -4.04 2.09
C ARG A 113 3.64 -4.74 0.80
N TYR A 114 3.84 -3.98 -0.23
CA TYR A 114 4.39 -4.43 -1.50
C TYR A 114 5.09 -3.27 -2.20
N ARG A 115 5.97 -3.56 -3.15
CA ARG A 115 6.83 -2.62 -3.90
C ARG A 115 8.03 -2.07 -3.12
N LEU A 116 9.10 -1.73 -3.85
CA LEU A 116 10.29 -1.05 -3.35
C LEU A 116 10.23 0.44 -3.71
N GLU A 117 10.71 1.28 -2.80
CA GLU A 117 11.03 2.66 -3.08
C GLU A 117 12.21 2.72 -4.05
N LEU A 118 12.12 3.54 -5.08
CA LEU A 118 13.17 3.80 -6.06
C LEU A 118 14.04 4.98 -5.59
N ALA A 119 15.23 5.07 -6.18
CA ALA A 119 16.07 6.26 -6.02
C ALA A 119 15.29 7.52 -6.47
N ARG A 120 15.55 8.64 -5.79
CA ARG A 120 15.03 9.93 -6.18
C ARG A 120 15.63 10.36 -7.52
N GLU A 121 14.84 11.02 -8.33
CA GLU A 121 15.30 11.60 -9.59
C GLU A 121 15.81 13.03 -9.38
N SER A 122 16.69 13.48 -10.26
CA SER A 122 17.16 14.86 -10.25
C SER A 122 15.98 15.80 -10.48
N GLY A 123 15.82 16.79 -9.58
CA GLY A 123 14.72 17.74 -9.63
C GLY A 123 13.49 17.36 -8.80
N ASP A 124 13.48 16.19 -8.16
CA ASP A 124 12.42 15.87 -7.20
C ASP A 124 12.44 16.86 -6.02
N PRO A 125 11.27 17.39 -5.61
CA PRO A 125 11.20 18.40 -4.55
C PRO A 125 11.65 17.81 -3.21
N ASP A 126 12.39 18.62 -2.42
CA ASP A 126 12.72 18.27 -1.04
C ASP A 126 11.52 18.50 -0.13
N VAL A 127 10.79 17.45 0.16
CA VAL A 127 9.64 17.49 1.06
C VAL A 127 10.01 16.86 2.40
N ARG A 128 9.90 17.63 3.46
CA ARG A 128 10.21 17.16 4.82
C ARG A 128 8.93 16.89 5.64
N PRO A 129 8.90 15.85 6.46
CA PRO A 129 9.87 14.75 6.53
C PRO A 129 9.86 13.90 5.25
N ASP A 130 11.01 13.30 4.93
CA ASP A 130 11.16 12.41 3.79
C ASP A 130 10.54 11.04 4.12
N GLY A 131 9.25 10.91 3.83
CA GLY A 131 8.45 9.72 4.08
C GLY A 131 7.16 10.00 4.83
N PHE A 132 6.27 9.03 4.86
CA PHE A 132 4.98 9.08 5.57
C PHE A 132 4.64 7.73 6.21
N ALA A 133 3.67 7.74 7.13
CA ALA A 133 3.22 6.52 7.78
C ALA A 133 2.63 5.53 6.77
N SER A 134 2.92 4.24 6.94
CA SER A 134 2.53 3.13 6.05
C SER A 134 3.17 3.14 4.64
N GLU A 135 4.13 3.99 4.38
CA GLU A 135 4.93 3.96 3.16
C GLU A 135 5.87 2.73 3.15
N PRO A 136 6.09 2.07 1.99
CA PRO A 136 7.21 1.16 1.83
C PRO A 136 8.52 1.91 2.08
N ARG A 137 9.36 1.36 2.94
CA ARG A 137 10.70 1.91 3.22
C ARG A 137 11.71 0.79 3.10
N ASN A 138 12.71 1.00 2.28
CA ASN A 138 13.78 0.05 2.03
C ASN A 138 15.05 0.80 1.66
N PRO A 139 16.23 0.24 1.89
CA PRO A 139 17.44 0.69 1.23
C PRO A 139 17.29 0.64 -0.30
N VAL A 140 17.67 1.72 -1.00
CA VAL A 140 17.50 1.83 -2.47
C VAL A 140 18.21 0.68 -3.20
N ARG A 141 19.33 0.18 -2.68
CA ARG A 141 20.07 -0.97 -3.23
C ARG A 141 19.26 -2.26 -3.38
N TYR A 142 18.15 -2.42 -2.64
CA TYR A 142 17.29 -3.61 -2.82
C TYR A 142 16.73 -3.73 -4.24
N ASN A 143 16.62 -2.62 -4.95
CA ASN A 143 16.25 -2.64 -6.37
C ASN A 143 17.31 -3.36 -7.20
N ASP A 144 18.59 -3.15 -6.89
CA ASP A 144 19.71 -3.80 -7.58
C ASP A 144 19.74 -5.31 -7.25
N ASP A 145 19.43 -5.70 -6.01
CA ASP A 145 19.33 -7.11 -5.60
C ASP A 145 18.28 -7.86 -6.45
N PHE A 146 17.07 -7.25 -6.63
CA PHE A 146 16.02 -7.82 -7.47
C PHE A 146 16.42 -7.92 -8.93
N LEU A 147 17.03 -6.88 -9.50
CA LEU A 147 17.53 -6.88 -10.87
C LEU A 147 18.64 -7.92 -11.08
N ALA A 148 19.59 -8.04 -10.15
CA ALA A 148 20.68 -8.99 -10.19
C ALA A 148 20.20 -10.45 -10.05
N ALA A 149 19.07 -10.67 -9.39
CA ALA A 149 18.42 -11.98 -9.34
C ALA A 149 17.63 -12.34 -10.60
N GLY A 150 17.49 -11.42 -11.56
CA GLY A 150 16.80 -11.65 -12.84
C GLY A 150 15.37 -11.15 -12.90
N LEU A 151 14.85 -10.56 -11.83
CA LEU A 151 13.52 -9.92 -11.88
C LEU A 151 13.59 -8.63 -12.70
N ARG A 152 12.44 -8.18 -13.19
CA ARG A 152 12.26 -6.92 -13.95
C ARG A 152 11.11 -6.12 -13.38
N VAL A 153 11.12 -4.81 -13.56
CA VAL A 153 10.00 -3.94 -13.16
C VAL A 153 8.75 -4.30 -13.98
N VAL A 154 7.66 -4.65 -13.32
CA VAL A 154 6.37 -5.00 -13.94
C VAL A 154 5.27 -3.99 -13.63
N ALA A 155 5.44 -3.16 -12.59
CA ALA A 155 4.53 -2.06 -12.30
C ALA A 155 5.27 -0.92 -11.61
N ARG A 156 4.83 0.31 -11.89
CA ARG A 156 5.35 1.54 -11.29
C ARG A 156 4.25 2.26 -10.53
N TYR A 157 4.64 2.87 -9.42
CA TYR A 157 3.74 3.62 -8.56
C TYR A 157 4.38 4.95 -8.20
N GLU A 158 3.55 5.94 -7.89
CA GLU A 158 3.99 7.25 -7.46
C GLU A 158 3.14 7.74 -6.29
N SER A 159 3.77 8.35 -5.31
CA SER A 159 3.13 9.23 -4.34
C SER A 159 3.39 10.67 -4.76
N ARG A 160 2.40 11.53 -4.58
CA ARG A 160 2.50 12.96 -4.90
C ARG A 160 2.22 13.79 -3.67
N TYR A 161 2.86 14.94 -3.59
CA TYR A 161 2.69 15.90 -2.52
C TYR A 161 2.01 17.16 -3.04
N GLU A 162 0.94 17.57 -2.38
CA GLU A 162 0.27 18.85 -2.59
C GLU A 162 0.69 19.78 -1.45
N PRO A 163 1.56 20.78 -1.71
CA PRO A 163 1.93 21.77 -0.72
C PRO A 163 0.80 22.78 -0.55
N GLU A 164 0.62 23.29 0.66
CA GLU A 164 -0.27 24.42 0.98
C GLU A 164 -1.66 24.28 0.30
N PRO A 165 -2.42 23.22 0.61
CA PRO A 165 -3.64 22.92 -0.10
C PRO A 165 -4.65 24.07 0.03
N ALA A 166 -4.99 24.67 -1.11
CA ALA A 166 -6.04 25.68 -1.22
C ALA A 166 -7.32 25.06 -1.75
N VAL A 167 -8.45 25.33 -1.09
CA VAL A 167 -9.77 24.81 -1.47
C VAL A 167 -10.70 25.97 -1.84
N ASP A 168 -11.19 26.01 -3.07
CA ASP A 168 -12.30 26.87 -3.45
C ASP A 168 -13.60 26.32 -2.83
N LEU A 169 -13.96 26.84 -1.65
CA LEU A 169 -15.14 26.42 -0.91
C LEU A 169 -16.43 26.60 -1.69
N HIS A 170 -16.54 27.64 -2.51
CA HIS A 170 -17.74 27.87 -3.36
C HIS A 170 -17.84 26.80 -4.47
N ALA A 171 -16.75 26.52 -5.17
CA ALA A 171 -16.74 25.45 -6.17
C ALA A 171 -17.03 24.10 -5.53
N HIS A 172 -16.45 23.80 -4.37
CA HIS A 172 -16.71 22.58 -3.61
C HIS A 172 -18.19 22.45 -3.20
N GLN A 173 -18.78 23.51 -2.64
CA GLN A 173 -20.20 23.52 -2.28
C GLN A 173 -21.12 23.32 -3.49
N ARG A 174 -20.84 23.97 -4.63
CA ARG A 174 -21.58 23.74 -5.88
C ARG A 174 -21.46 22.30 -6.38
N ALA A 175 -20.28 21.69 -6.24
CA ALA A 175 -20.05 20.28 -6.62
C ALA A 175 -20.85 19.33 -5.72
N ARG A 176 -20.87 19.58 -4.41
CA ARG A 176 -21.69 18.83 -3.44
C ARG A 176 -23.19 18.95 -3.77
N ALA A 177 -23.70 20.16 -3.97
CA ALA A 177 -25.10 20.38 -4.31
C ALA A 177 -25.51 19.63 -5.59
N ARG A 178 -24.64 19.62 -6.63
CA ARG A 178 -24.88 18.83 -7.85
C ARG A 178 -24.87 17.31 -7.59
N ALA A 179 -24.05 16.82 -6.68
CA ALA A 179 -24.06 15.41 -6.30
C ALA A 179 -25.35 15.07 -5.52
N GLU A 180 -25.76 15.92 -4.61
CA GLU A 180 -26.99 15.77 -3.81
C GLU A 180 -28.24 15.78 -4.70
N SER A 181 -28.30 16.66 -5.73
CA SER A 181 -29.39 16.65 -6.71
C SER A 181 -29.49 15.36 -7.51
N ARG A 182 -28.41 14.57 -7.57
CA ARG A 182 -28.35 13.24 -8.19
C ARG A 182 -28.55 12.10 -7.18
N GLY A 183 -28.97 12.42 -5.96
CA GLY A 183 -29.21 11.46 -4.88
C GLY A 183 -27.95 10.93 -4.17
N LEU A 184 -26.79 11.55 -4.39
CA LEU A 184 -25.57 11.21 -3.66
C LEU A 184 -25.45 12.05 -2.40
N ARG A 185 -25.12 11.42 -1.27
CA ARG A 185 -24.90 12.10 0.01
C ARG A 185 -23.50 11.82 0.54
N LEU A 186 -22.73 12.90 0.77
CA LEU A 186 -21.38 12.82 1.31
C LEU A 186 -21.39 13.11 2.81
N ARG A 187 -20.68 12.27 3.57
CA ARG A 187 -20.51 12.43 5.02
C ARG A 187 -19.14 11.97 5.49
N ALA A 188 -18.77 12.40 6.68
CA ALA A 188 -17.65 11.81 7.41
C ALA A 188 -17.99 10.40 7.91
N LEU A 189 -16.97 9.64 8.27
CA LEU A 189 -17.14 8.39 9.02
C LEU A 189 -17.85 8.69 10.34
N ASP A 190 -18.78 7.82 10.70
CA ASP A 190 -19.36 7.78 12.04
C ASP A 190 -18.54 6.78 12.89
N PRO A 191 -17.84 7.22 13.93
CA PRO A 191 -17.02 6.32 14.75
C PRO A 191 -17.84 5.25 15.49
N VAL A 192 -19.10 5.52 15.82
CA VAL A 192 -20.00 4.56 16.47
C VAL A 192 -20.26 3.36 15.55
N ASN A 193 -20.33 3.63 14.24
CA ASN A 193 -20.59 2.63 13.21
C ASN A 193 -19.33 2.20 12.45
N PHE A 194 -18.15 2.27 13.07
CA PHE A 194 -16.86 2.01 12.42
C PHE A 194 -16.80 0.66 11.72
N ASP A 195 -17.17 -0.45 12.39
CA ASP A 195 -17.12 -1.80 11.80
C ASP A 195 -18.10 -1.98 10.65
N ALA A 196 -19.31 -1.43 10.78
CA ALA A 196 -20.29 -1.45 9.70
C ALA A 196 -19.80 -0.65 8.47
N ALA A 197 -19.15 0.49 8.71
CA ALA A 197 -18.54 1.28 7.63
C ALA A 197 -17.40 0.51 6.96
N LEU A 198 -16.53 -0.15 7.73
CA LEU A 198 -15.45 -0.99 7.18
C LEU A 198 -16.00 -2.17 6.36
N ALA A 199 -17.04 -2.85 6.84
CA ALA A 199 -17.67 -3.93 6.09
C ALA A 199 -18.27 -3.43 4.76
N GLY A 200 -18.89 -2.25 4.75
CA GLY A 200 -19.36 -1.60 3.54
C GLY A 200 -18.21 -1.23 2.58
N MET A 201 -17.12 -0.67 3.10
CA MET A 201 -15.91 -0.36 2.32
C MET A 201 -15.30 -1.64 1.74
N HIS A 202 -15.20 -2.73 2.51
CA HIS A 202 -14.73 -4.02 2.02
C HIS A 202 -15.56 -4.51 0.83
N THR A 203 -16.88 -4.63 1.02
CA THR A 203 -17.79 -5.11 -0.02
C THR A 203 -17.66 -4.28 -1.31
N MET A 204 -17.57 -2.96 -1.18
CA MET A 204 -17.41 -2.07 -2.33
C MET A 204 -16.03 -2.21 -2.98
N SER A 205 -14.98 -2.41 -2.19
CA SER A 205 -13.60 -2.56 -2.67
C SER A 205 -13.41 -3.80 -3.52
N LEU A 206 -14.10 -4.90 -3.21
CA LEU A 206 -14.07 -6.12 -4.02
C LEU A 206 -14.44 -5.82 -5.48
N GLY A 207 -15.46 -5.02 -5.73
CA GLY A 207 -15.86 -4.62 -7.07
C GLY A 207 -15.04 -3.47 -7.65
N ALA A 208 -14.71 -2.46 -6.82
CA ALA A 208 -14.00 -1.27 -7.28
C ALA A 208 -12.57 -1.58 -7.75
N PHE A 209 -11.90 -2.52 -7.10
CA PHE A 209 -10.51 -2.90 -7.38
C PHE A 209 -10.35 -4.19 -8.19
N ALA A 210 -11.45 -4.85 -8.56
CA ALA A 210 -11.43 -6.10 -9.32
C ALA A 210 -10.68 -6.03 -10.66
N GLY A 211 -10.45 -4.84 -11.21
CA GLY A 211 -9.67 -4.62 -12.42
C GLY A 211 -8.23 -4.14 -12.17
N ASN A 212 -7.82 -3.94 -10.92
CA ASN A 212 -6.47 -3.47 -10.62
C ASN A 212 -5.46 -4.61 -10.79
N ALA A 213 -4.34 -4.33 -11.44
CA ALA A 213 -3.27 -5.30 -11.62
C ALA A 213 -2.82 -5.89 -10.26
N PHE A 214 -2.60 -7.19 -10.23
CA PHE A 214 -2.15 -7.97 -9.07
C PHE A 214 -3.15 -8.02 -7.89
N TYR A 215 -4.36 -7.47 -8.06
CA TYR A 215 -5.38 -7.54 -7.03
C TYR A 215 -5.81 -8.99 -6.78
N SER A 216 -5.97 -9.31 -5.51
CA SER A 216 -6.65 -10.51 -5.04
C SER A 216 -7.66 -10.10 -3.96
N PRO A 217 -8.86 -10.71 -3.93
CA PRO A 217 -9.83 -10.43 -2.88
C PRO A 217 -9.28 -10.81 -1.51
N LEU A 218 -9.59 -10.00 -0.50
CA LEU A 218 -9.26 -10.27 0.89
C LEU A 218 -10.54 -10.68 1.63
N PRO A 219 -10.55 -11.75 2.45
CA PRO A 219 -11.69 -12.08 3.30
C PRO A 219 -12.05 -10.94 4.25
N LEU A 220 -13.37 -10.77 4.55
CA LEU A 220 -13.84 -9.68 5.42
C LEU A 220 -13.14 -9.69 6.79
N ALA A 221 -12.97 -10.85 7.40
CA ALA A 221 -12.31 -10.96 8.71
C ALA A 221 -10.88 -10.44 8.70
N GLU A 222 -10.11 -10.75 7.63
CA GLU A 222 -8.75 -10.24 7.46
C GLU A 222 -8.73 -8.73 7.19
N PHE A 223 -9.69 -8.24 6.39
CA PHE A 223 -9.84 -6.80 6.16
C PHE A 223 -10.13 -6.05 7.46
N LEU A 224 -11.08 -6.53 8.27
CA LEU A 224 -11.40 -5.93 9.57
C LEU A 224 -10.19 -5.96 10.51
N ALA A 225 -9.45 -7.08 10.57
CA ALA A 225 -8.24 -7.19 11.38
C ALA A 225 -7.14 -6.20 10.93
N LEU A 226 -7.01 -5.95 9.62
CA LEU A 226 -6.05 -5.00 9.07
C LEU A 226 -6.34 -3.55 9.51
N TYR A 227 -7.61 -3.20 9.67
CA TYR A 227 -8.05 -1.84 10.05
C TYR A 227 -8.35 -1.66 11.53
N ALA A 228 -8.48 -2.74 12.32
CA ALA A 228 -8.77 -2.66 13.75
C ALA A 228 -7.83 -1.74 14.55
N PRO A 229 -6.49 -1.72 14.29
CA PRO A 229 -5.56 -0.83 15.01
C PRO A 229 -5.80 0.66 14.78
N TYR A 230 -6.58 1.01 13.76
CA TYR A 230 -6.87 2.42 13.44
C TYR A 230 -8.14 2.94 14.13
N ARG A 231 -8.95 2.08 14.75
CA ARG A 231 -10.23 2.47 15.39
C ARG A 231 -10.10 3.66 16.32
N GLU A 232 -9.09 3.66 17.17
CA GLU A 232 -8.87 4.72 18.17
C GLU A 232 -8.07 5.91 17.64
N ARG A 233 -7.49 5.77 16.44
CA ARG A 233 -6.60 6.76 15.84
C ARG A 233 -7.19 7.45 14.62
N VAL A 234 -8.33 6.96 14.14
CA VAL A 234 -8.98 7.54 12.97
C VAL A 234 -9.50 8.94 13.31
N VAL A 235 -9.24 9.88 12.41
CA VAL A 235 -9.89 11.18 12.40
C VAL A 235 -11.09 11.07 11.46
N PRO A 236 -12.34 11.03 12.01
CA PRO A 236 -13.54 10.71 11.23
C PRO A 236 -13.73 11.61 10.02
N GLU A 237 -13.39 12.88 10.15
CA GLU A 237 -13.50 13.90 9.11
C GLU A 237 -12.60 13.62 7.91
N LEU A 238 -11.50 12.88 8.11
CA LEU A 238 -10.57 12.48 7.04
C LEU A 238 -10.97 11.16 6.35
N VAL A 239 -12.05 10.53 6.78
CA VAL A 239 -12.64 9.37 6.09
C VAL A 239 -13.99 9.80 5.52
N ARG A 240 -14.06 9.89 4.19
CA ARG A 240 -15.23 10.40 3.48
C ARG A 240 -16.03 9.27 2.85
N LEU A 241 -17.31 9.25 3.09
CA LEU A 241 -18.25 8.26 2.58
C LEU A 241 -19.28 8.94 1.70
N ALA A 242 -19.61 8.34 0.56
CA ALA A 242 -20.70 8.76 -0.29
C ALA A 242 -21.73 7.62 -0.40
N THR A 243 -23.00 7.90 -0.15
CA THR A 243 -24.10 6.96 -0.34
C THR A 243 -25.01 7.42 -1.46
N ASP A 244 -25.67 6.47 -2.14
CA ASP A 244 -26.71 6.76 -3.13
C ASP A 244 -28.08 6.99 -2.47
N ALA A 245 -29.09 7.31 -3.26
CA ALA A 245 -30.47 7.55 -2.78
C ALA A 245 -31.11 6.33 -2.08
N ARG A 246 -30.55 5.13 -2.26
CA ARG A 246 -30.97 3.89 -1.58
C ARG A 246 -30.15 3.61 -0.32
N GLY A 247 -29.27 4.52 0.10
CA GLY A 247 -28.39 4.35 1.23
C GLY A 247 -27.21 3.41 1.01
N ARG A 248 -27.00 2.89 -0.22
CA ARG A 248 -25.85 2.02 -0.53
C ARG A 248 -24.60 2.86 -0.68
N LEU A 249 -23.45 2.33 -0.23
CA LEU A 249 -22.17 2.99 -0.40
C LEU A 249 -21.84 3.10 -1.90
N ALA A 250 -21.71 4.32 -2.40
CA ALA A 250 -21.39 4.65 -3.79
C ALA A 250 -19.92 5.00 -3.99
N GLY A 251 -19.24 5.42 -2.91
CA GLY A 251 -17.82 5.71 -2.92
C GLY A 251 -17.28 5.97 -1.52
N TYR A 252 -15.97 5.86 -1.36
CA TYR A 252 -15.29 6.30 -0.16
C TYR A 252 -13.89 6.84 -0.47
N LEU A 253 -13.39 7.67 0.43
CA LEU A 253 -11.99 8.03 0.54
C LEU A 253 -11.55 7.74 1.97
N PHE A 254 -10.47 6.98 2.12
CA PHE A 254 -9.81 6.73 3.39
C PHE A 254 -8.53 7.54 3.47
N GLY A 255 -8.47 8.46 4.42
CA GLY A 255 -7.28 9.25 4.72
C GLY A 255 -7.03 9.32 6.23
N PHE A 256 -5.86 9.78 6.59
CA PHE A 256 -5.43 9.90 7.99
C PHE A 256 -4.38 11.01 8.16
N PRO A 257 -4.20 11.55 9.38
CA PRO A 257 -3.09 12.46 9.68
C PRO A 257 -1.77 11.68 9.64
N ASP A 258 -0.73 12.26 9.03
CA ASP A 258 0.59 11.63 9.00
C ASP A 258 1.37 11.91 10.29
N PRO A 259 1.52 10.93 11.21
CA PRO A 259 2.21 11.15 12.47
C PRO A 259 3.70 11.50 12.30
N LEU A 260 4.31 11.16 11.14
CA LEU A 260 5.70 11.51 10.88
C LEU A 260 5.89 13.01 10.59
N SER A 261 4.83 13.73 10.26
CA SER A 261 4.85 15.17 10.03
C SER A 261 4.56 15.99 11.30
N ALA A 262 4.53 15.38 12.48
CA ALA A 262 4.12 16.06 13.69
C ALA A 262 5.11 17.16 14.10
N GLU A 263 4.60 18.37 14.29
CA GLU A 263 5.29 19.51 14.87
C GLU A 263 4.54 19.91 16.16
N GLY A 264 5.26 20.01 17.26
CA GLY A 264 4.61 20.25 18.56
C GLY A 264 3.53 19.22 18.93
N GLY A 265 3.70 17.96 18.49
CA GLY A 265 2.75 16.86 18.75
C GLY A 265 1.52 16.82 17.81
N ARG A 266 1.39 17.76 16.86
CA ARG A 266 0.26 17.80 15.92
C ARG A 266 0.74 17.51 14.50
N PRO A 267 0.15 16.52 13.79
CA PRO A 267 0.45 16.30 12.38
C PRO A 267 0.14 17.53 11.52
N THR A 268 1.08 17.90 10.68
CA THR A 268 0.96 19.04 9.75
C THR A 268 0.65 18.61 8.32
N ARG A 269 0.54 17.28 8.10
CA ARG A 269 0.29 16.68 6.81
C ARG A 269 -0.75 15.56 6.93
N THR A 270 -1.59 15.40 5.92
CA THR A 270 -2.53 14.29 5.80
C THR A 270 -2.17 13.39 4.63
N VAL A 271 -2.62 12.15 4.68
CA VAL A 271 -2.42 11.14 3.63
C VAL A 271 -3.76 10.71 3.07
N CYS A 272 -3.98 10.95 1.77
CA CYS A 272 -5.04 10.34 0.99
C CYS A 272 -4.57 8.93 0.59
N LYS A 273 -5.03 7.89 1.30
CA LYS A 273 -4.55 6.51 1.16
C LYS A 273 -5.30 5.73 0.09
N THR A 274 -6.63 5.88 0.06
CA THR A 274 -7.48 5.08 -0.82
C THR A 274 -8.67 5.91 -1.29
N VAL A 275 -8.94 5.91 -2.58
CA VAL A 275 -10.18 6.43 -3.18
C VAL A 275 -10.82 5.30 -3.97
N ALA A 276 -12.07 5.01 -3.69
CA ALA A 276 -12.83 3.99 -4.40
C ALA A 276 -14.22 4.50 -4.77
N VAL A 277 -14.68 4.15 -5.97
CA VAL A 277 -16.01 4.48 -6.48
C VAL A 277 -16.66 3.23 -7.03
N ALA A 278 -17.86 2.93 -6.54
CA ALA A 278 -18.63 1.79 -6.99
C ALA A 278 -18.93 1.87 -8.50
N THR A 279 -18.97 0.74 -9.18
CA THR A 279 -19.14 0.68 -10.63
C THR A 279 -20.39 1.45 -11.09
N HIS A 280 -21.51 1.34 -10.34
CA HIS A 280 -22.77 2.04 -10.69
C HIS A 280 -22.71 3.57 -10.48
N ALA A 281 -21.70 4.09 -9.80
CA ALA A 281 -21.51 5.52 -9.53
C ALA A 281 -20.29 6.12 -10.28
N ARG A 282 -19.72 5.39 -11.22
CA ARG A 282 -18.63 5.89 -12.08
C ARG A 282 -19.14 6.88 -13.10
N GLY A 283 -18.24 7.72 -13.62
CA GLY A 283 -18.54 8.68 -14.70
C GLY A 283 -19.22 9.99 -14.28
N VAL A 284 -19.65 10.12 -12.99
CA VAL A 284 -20.33 11.34 -12.50
C VAL A 284 -19.43 12.28 -11.70
N GLY A 285 -18.11 12.03 -11.69
CA GLY A 285 -17.14 12.87 -10.97
C GLY A 285 -17.02 12.60 -9.47
N LEU A 286 -17.64 11.52 -8.95
CA LEU A 286 -17.70 11.23 -7.52
C LEU A 286 -16.29 11.07 -6.89
N GLY A 287 -15.33 10.46 -7.61
CA GLY A 287 -13.96 10.32 -7.10
C GLY A 287 -13.27 11.66 -6.87
N ALA A 288 -13.43 12.60 -7.82
CA ALA A 288 -12.90 13.96 -7.68
C ALA A 288 -13.57 14.70 -6.51
N LEU A 289 -14.90 14.57 -6.39
CA LEU A 289 -15.64 15.20 -5.29
C LEU A 289 -15.23 14.65 -3.92
N LEU A 290 -15.00 13.33 -3.79
CA LEU A 290 -14.48 12.73 -2.56
C LEU A 290 -13.09 13.27 -2.21
N LEU A 291 -12.23 13.46 -3.22
CA LEU A 291 -10.91 14.06 -3.02
C LEU A 291 -11.02 15.52 -2.58
N ASP A 292 -11.87 16.32 -3.22
CA ASP A 292 -12.10 17.73 -2.83
C ASP A 292 -12.69 17.84 -1.41
N ASP A 293 -13.61 16.93 -1.05
CA ASP A 293 -14.20 16.86 0.28
C ASP A 293 -13.15 16.50 1.37
N PHE A 294 -12.23 15.59 1.03
CA PHE A 294 -11.08 15.25 1.88
C PHE A 294 -10.09 16.41 2.00
N ARG A 295 -9.79 17.11 0.90
CA ARG A 295 -8.91 18.28 0.91
C ARG A 295 -9.48 19.39 1.80
N ALA A 296 -10.78 19.67 1.71
CA ALA A 296 -11.45 20.62 2.58
C ALA A 296 -11.36 20.20 4.06
N ALA A 297 -11.56 18.91 4.36
CA ALA A 297 -11.40 18.37 5.71
C ALA A 297 -9.93 18.44 6.19
N SER A 298 -8.97 18.21 5.32
CA SER A 298 -7.53 18.32 5.63
C SER A 298 -7.14 19.74 5.98
N VAL A 299 -7.61 20.74 5.23
CA VAL A 299 -7.38 22.16 5.53
C VAL A 299 -8.04 22.53 6.86
N ALA A 300 -9.28 22.10 7.12
CA ALA A 300 -9.98 22.32 8.38
C ALA A 300 -9.27 21.64 9.57
N PHE A 301 -8.64 20.50 9.37
CA PHE A 301 -7.79 19.81 10.34
C PHE A 301 -6.50 20.60 10.67
N GLY A 302 -6.08 21.52 9.80
CA GLY A 302 -4.86 22.32 9.92
C GLY A 302 -3.67 21.74 9.16
N ALA A 303 -3.91 20.87 8.19
CA ALA A 303 -2.84 20.35 7.33
C ALA A 303 -2.26 21.44 6.43
N ARG A 304 -0.92 21.49 6.39
CA ARG A 304 -0.12 22.36 5.49
C ARG A 304 0.33 21.61 4.23
N GLY A 305 -0.01 20.35 4.12
CA GLY A 305 0.27 19.52 2.96
C GLY A 305 -0.54 18.24 2.93
N ILE A 306 -0.75 17.72 1.73
CA ILE A 306 -1.48 16.46 1.49
C ILE A 306 -0.61 15.52 0.67
N LEU A 307 -0.47 14.27 1.12
CA LEU A 307 0.11 13.19 0.35
C LEU A 307 -0.98 12.38 -0.33
N HIS A 308 -0.88 12.24 -1.64
CA HIS A 308 -1.67 11.35 -2.46
C HIS A 308 -0.88 10.05 -2.64
N ALA A 309 -1.20 9.03 -1.83
CA ALA A 309 -0.30 7.91 -1.61
C ALA A 309 -0.48 6.76 -2.60
N LEU A 310 0.68 6.26 -3.08
CA LEU A 310 0.92 4.95 -3.66
C LEU A 310 0.03 4.64 -4.87
N MET A 311 -0.17 5.61 -5.75
CA MET A 311 -0.98 5.45 -6.96
C MET A 311 -0.22 4.68 -8.04
N HIS A 312 -0.86 3.71 -8.69
CA HIS A 312 -0.32 3.13 -9.92
C HIS A 312 -0.26 4.22 -11.00
N VAL A 313 0.83 4.29 -11.75
CA VAL A 313 1.06 5.41 -12.70
C VAL A 313 0.00 5.52 -13.80
N GLU A 314 -0.66 4.41 -14.14
CA GLU A 314 -1.75 4.38 -15.14
C GLU A 314 -3.15 4.63 -14.52
N ASN A 315 -3.24 4.74 -13.19
CA ASN A 315 -4.52 4.88 -12.52
C ASN A 315 -5.11 6.30 -12.74
N PRO A 316 -6.43 6.44 -12.94
CA PRO A 316 -7.10 7.75 -12.99
C PRO A 316 -6.80 8.68 -11.80
N SER A 317 -6.45 8.14 -10.64
CA SER A 317 -6.05 8.90 -9.45
C SER A 317 -4.84 9.82 -9.70
N MET A 318 -3.92 9.43 -10.59
CA MET A 318 -2.80 10.30 -11.00
C MET A 318 -3.28 11.62 -11.60
N ARG A 319 -4.27 11.56 -12.51
CA ARG A 319 -4.87 12.76 -13.11
C ARG A 319 -5.68 13.57 -12.11
N MET A 320 -6.33 12.91 -11.16
CA MET A 320 -7.06 13.60 -10.07
C MET A 320 -6.08 14.36 -9.18
N SER A 321 -4.99 13.72 -8.77
CA SER A 321 -3.93 14.33 -7.97
C SER A 321 -3.28 15.53 -8.67
N ALA A 322 -2.93 15.39 -9.95
CA ALA A 322 -2.26 16.43 -10.73
C ALA A 322 -3.09 17.73 -10.87
N ARG A 323 -4.43 17.66 -10.81
CA ARG A 323 -5.33 18.84 -10.86
C ARG A 323 -5.15 19.79 -9.66
N HIS A 324 -4.57 19.31 -8.57
CA HIS A 324 -4.36 20.06 -7.33
C HIS A 324 -2.91 20.53 -7.17
N HIS A 325 -2.19 20.75 -8.28
CA HIS A 325 -0.80 21.19 -8.29
C HIS A 325 0.15 20.31 -7.47
N SER A 326 -0.23 19.02 -7.27
CA SER A 326 0.64 18.08 -6.59
C SER A 326 1.89 17.78 -7.42
N VAL A 327 3.02 17.67 -6.75
CA VAL A 327 4.32 17.34 -7.36
C VAL A 327 4.71 15.90 -7.02
N PRO A 328 5.54 15.22 -7.82
CA PRO A 328 6.07 13.91 -7.45
C PRO A 328 6.73 13.99 -6.07
N PHE A 329 6.44 13.01 -5.21
CA PHE A 329 7.06 12.88 -3.90
C PHE A 329 8.06 11.73 -3.88
N LYS A 330 7.59 10.53 -4.21
CA LYS A 330 8.40 9.32 -4.32
C LYS A 330 7.84 8.37 -5.36
N ARG A 331 8.71 7.53 -5.91
CA ARG A 331 8.38 6.50 -6.90
C ARG A 331 8.71 5.13 -6.35
N TYR A 332 7.95 4.13 -6.81
CA TYR A 332 8.08 2.75 -6.35
C TYR A 332 7.94 1.77 -7.51
N ALA A 333 8.52 0.59 -7.36
CA ALA A 333 8.40 -0.49 -8.34
C ALA A 333 7.98 -1.81 -7.71
N LEU A 334 7.17 -2.57 -8.42
CA LEU A 334 6.97 -3.99 -8.21
C LEU A 334 7.75 -4.74 -9.28
N TYR A 335 8.41 -5.82 -8.86
CA TYR A 335 9.24 -6.64 -9.74
C TYR A 335 8.55 -7.96 -10.05
N GLY A 336 8.82 -8.50 -11.23
CA GLY A 336 8.31 -9.78 -11.67
C GLY A 336 9.38 -10.60 -12.36
N TRP A 337 9.16 -11.93 -12.39
CA TRP A 337 10.01 -12.90 -13.04
C TRP A 337 9.15 -14.03 -13.61
N THR A 338 9.55 -14.60 -14.73
CA THR A 338 8.99 -15.81 -15.34
C THR A 338 10.09 -16.83 -15.54
N PRO A 339 9.84 -18.13 -15.22
CA PRO A 339 10.79 -19.23 -15.44
C PRO A 339 11.28 -19.34 -16.87
#